data_d9856199b53b1ce2e12fc5444b4e581f
#
_entry.id   d9856199b53b1ce2e12fc5444b4e581f
#
_cell.length_a   1.000
_cell.length_b   1.000
_cell.length_c   1.000
_cell.angle_alpha   90.00
_cell.angle_beta   90.00
_cell.angle_gamma   90.00
#
_symmetry.space_group_name_H-M   'P 1'
#
loop_
_entity.id
_entity.type
_entity.pdbx_description
1 polymer ?
#
loop_
_entity_poly.entity_id
_entity_poly.type
_entity_poly.pdbx_seq_one_letter_code
_entity_poly.pdbx_strand_id
1 'polypeptide(L)'
;MVLKNKKIPKIGIGGPVGSGKTRLIERVVPILIERGYRCCIISNDVISKEDAQRMQRILSTELKVMPENMITGIATGGCPHTAIREDPTINLAVIDEIEKKDPSLDLIIIESGGDNVMTTFSPALADYFIYIIDVSGGDKYPRKGGLGIESCDLLVINKIDLAPHVGADLSIMKRDAEKIRGGRPYVFVNCQTGQGIEDVVDDIIRSILFDKKPIVRKDRTR
;
A
#
# COMPACT_ATOMS: atom_id res chain seq x y z
N MET A 1 6.00 -31.09 -18.16
CA MET A 1 5.14 -30.61 -17.07
C MET A 1 5.17 -29.08 -17.16
N VAL A 2 4.14 -28.49 -17.78
CA VAL A 2 4.05 -27.03 -17.96
C VAL A 2 3.81 -26.45 -16.58
N LEU A 3 4.79 -25.73 -16.01
CA LEU A 3 4.61 -24.93 -14.82
C LEU A 3 3.49 -23.93 -15.15
N LYS A 4 2.30 -24.12 -14.57
CA LYS A 4 1.26 -23.07 -14.60
C LYS A 4 1.95 -21.80 -14.11
N ASN A 5 1.99 -20.76 -14.96
CA ASN A 5 2.45 -19.44 -14.57
C ASN A 5 1.66 -19.03 -13.33
N LYS A 6 2.31 -19.07 -12.16
CA LYS A 6 1.73 -18.59 -10.92
C LYS A 6 1.57 -17.09 -11.10
N LYS A 7 0.33 -16.61 -11.22
CA LYS A 7 0.07 -15.17 -11.25
C LYS A 7 0.58 -14.57 -9.94
N ILE A 8 1.51 -13.61 -10.03
CA ILE A 8 2.00 -12.88 -8.86
C ILE A 8 0.91 -11.88 -8.45
N PRO A 9 0.40 -11.94 -7.21
CA PRO A 9 -0.61 -10.98 -6.74
C PRO A 9 -0.06 -9.56 -6.70
N LYS A 10 -0.94 -8.59 -6.94
CA LYS A 10 -0.61 -7.16 -7.00
C LYS A 10 -1.47 -6.37 -6.03
N ILE A 11 -0.83 -5.55 -5.20
CA ILE A 11 -1.49 -4.62 -4.29
C ILE A 11 -1.33 -3.20 -4.81
N GLY A 12 -2.44 -2.50 -5.01
CA GLY A 12 -2.45 -1.06 -5.23
C GLY A 12 -2.54 -0.30 -3.91
N ILE A 13 -1.70 0.70 -3.70
CA ILE A 13 -1.76 1.61 -2.56
C ILE A 13 -2.03 3.01 -3.06
N GLY A 14 -3.23 3.52 -2.77
CA GLY A 14 -3.70 4.85 -3.15
C GLY A 14 -4.03 5.73 -1.96
N GLY A 15 -4.19 7.01 -2.23
CA GLY A 15 -4.57 8.00 -1.22
C GLY A 15 -4.01 9.39 -1.51
N PRO A 16 -4.51 10.43 -0.80
CA PRO A 16 -4.10 11.81 -1.02
C PRO A 16 -2.60 12.05 -0.84
N VAL A 17 -2.14 13.16 -1.41
CA VAL A 17 -0.79 13.65 -1.15
C VAL A 17 -0.61 13.83 0.36
N GLY A 18 0.52 13.37 0.88
CA GLY A 18 0.85 13.50 2.31
C GLY A 18 0.13 12.53 3.24
N SER A 19 -0.79 11.66 2.77
CA SER A 19 -1.48 10.68 3.63
C SER A 19 -0.54 9.63 4.24
N GLY A 20 0.63 9.40 3.62
CA GLY A 20 1.66 8.48 4.12
C GLY A 20 1.74 7.15 3.36
N LYS A 21 1.36 7.11 2.08
CA LYS A 21 1.49 5.92 1.21
C LYS A 21 2.90 5.34 1.23
N THR A 22 3.87 6.15 0.84
CA THR A 22 5.30 5.76 0.82
C THR A 22 5.75 5.28 2.20
N ARG A 23 5.35 5.98 3.28
CA ARG A 23 5.71 5.60 4.64
C ARG A 23 5.07 4.27 5.07
N LEU A 24 3.84 4.00 4.64
CA LEU A 24 3.19 2.71 4.86
C LEU A 24 3.99 1.57 4.21
N ILE A 25 4.40 1.74 2.96
CA ILE A 25 5.22 0.76 2.23
C ILE A 25 6.55 0.51 2.96
N GLU A 26 7.24 1.59 3.38
CA GLU A 26 8.49 1.53 4.13
C GLU A 26 8.37 0.73 5.45
N ARG A 27 7.16 0.63 6.03
CA ARG A 27 6.89 -0.12 7.26
C ARG A 27 6.41 -1.55 7.01
N VAL A 28 5.56 -1.73 6.02
CA VAL A 28 4.95 -3.04 5.70
C VAL A 28 5.95 -3.99 5.05
N VAL A 29 6.75 -3.49 4.09
CA VAL A 29 7.67 -4.33 3.31
C VAL A 29 8.72 -5.05 4.16
N PRO A 30 9.40 -4.40 5.11
CA PRO A 30 10.36 -5.10 5.98
C PRO A 30 9.73 -6.27 6.74
N ILE A 31 8.51 -6.09 7.25
CA ILE A 31 7.81 -7.15 7.99
C ILE A 31 7.41 -8.30 7.06
N LEU A 32 6.94 -8.02 5.83
CA LEU A 32 6.64 -9.06 4.85
C LEU A 32 7.90 -9.86 4.50
N ILE A 33 9.04 -9.18 4.30
CA ILE A 33 10.32 -9.84 4.01
C ILE A 33 10.81 -10.67 5.20
N GLU A 34 10.69 -10.16 6.43
CA GLU A 34 11.02 -10.90 7.65
C GLU A 34 10.16 -12.17 7.80
N ARG A 35 8.90 -12.09 7.35
CA ARG A 35 7.98 -13.24 7.28
C ARG A 35 8.25 -14.16 6.07
N GLY A 36 9.29 -13.88 5.28
CA GLY A 36 9.79 -14.72 4.19
C GLY A 36 9.10 -14.50 2.84
N TYR A 37 8.36 -13.41 2.65
CA TYR A 37 7.78 -13.05 1.34
C TYR A 37 8.77 -12.21 0.53
N ARG A 38 8.80 -12.46 -0.77
CA ARG A 38 9.61 -11.69 -1.73
C ARG A 38 8.74 -10.66 -2.40
N CYS A 39 9.05 -9.38 -2.16
CA CYS A 39 8.27 -8.25 -2.66
C CYS A 39 9.05 -7.45 -3.70
N CYS A 40 8.32 -6.86 -4.65
CA CYS A 40 8.79 -5.82 -5.55
C CYS A 40 7.89 -4.59 -5.42
N ILE A 41 8.44 -3.40 -5.63
CA ILE A 41 7.71 -2.13 -5.50
C ILE A 41 7.77 -1.37 -6.83
N ILE A 42 6.61 -0.86 -7.26
CA ILE A 42 6.47 0.11 -8.35
C ILE A 42 5.90 1.38 -7.75
N SER A 43 6.62 2.49 -7.81
CA SER A 43 6.14 3.79 -7.34
C SER A 43 5.86 4.69 -8.53
N ASN A 44 4.61 5.13 -8.66
CA ASN A 44 4.19 6.09 -9.66
C ASN A 44 4.26 7.50 -9.08
N ASP A 45 4.88 8.42 -9.82
CA ASP A 45 4.86 9.85 -9.52
C ASP A 45 4.62 10.63 -10.81
N VAL A 46 4.14 11.87 -10.69
CA VAL A 46 3.78 12.70 -11.84
C VAL A 46 5.02 13.18 -12.59
N ILE A 47 6.03 13.68 -11.88
CA ILE A 47 7.17 14.42 -12.46
C ILE A 47 8.49 13.76 -12.13
N SER A 48 8.63 13.16 -10.95
CA SER A 48 9.91 12.71 -10.41
C SER A 48 9.92 11.23 -10.06
N LYS A 49 11.09 10.73 -9.67
CA LYS A 49 11.23 9.40 -9.07
C LYS A 49 11.66 9.50 -7.61
N GLU A 50 11.34 10.63 -6.95
CA GLU A 50 11.80 10.91 -5.59
C GLU A 50 11.32 9.89 -4.57
N ASP A 51 10.04 9.50 -4.63
CA ASP A 51 9.48 8.48 -3.72
C ASP A 51 10.16 7.12 -3.93
N ALA A 52 10.42 6.73 -5.18
CA ALA A 52 11.18 5.50 -5.47
C ALA A 52 12.62 5.59 -4.96
N GLN A 53 13.31 6.71 -5.18
CA GLN A 53 14.69 6.94 -4.70
C GLN A 53 14.74 6.95 -3.16
N ARG A 54 13.74 7.55 -2.51
CA ARG A 54 13.59 7.53 -1.06
C ARG A 54 13.43 6.10 -0.54
N MET A 55 12.55 5.31 -1.15
CA MET A 55 12.35 3.90 -0.76
C MET A 55 13.61 3.08 -1.00
N GLN A 56 14.32 3.26 -2.12
CA GLN A 56 15.61 2.63 -2.38
C GLN A 56 16.61 2.96 -1.27
N ARG A 57 16.75 4.22 -0.90
CA ARG A 57 17.64 4.62 0.20
C ARG A 57 17.25 3.92 1.51
N ILE A 58 15.99 3.97 1.91
CA ILE A 58 15.55 3.42 3.20
C ILE A 58 15.60 1.89 3.19
N LEU A 59 14.99 1.23 2.22
CA LEU A 59 14.81 -0.23 2.24
C LEU A 59 16.08 -0.97 1.80
N SER A 60 16.85 -0.40 0.87
CA SER A 60 18.03 -1.09 0.32
C SER A 60 19.33 -0.66 0.99
N THR A 61 19.51 0.63 1.28
CA THR A 61 20.76 1.15 1.84
C THR A 61 20.77 1.17 3.36
N GLU A 62 19.74 1.73 4.00
CA GLU A 62 19.68 1.88 5.46
C GLU A 62 19.25 0.57 6.15
N LEU A 63 18.13 -0.01 5.77
CA LEU A 63 17.59 -1.24 6.37
C LEU A 63 18.16 -2.52 5.76
N LYS A 64 18.65 -2.46 4.54
CA LYS A 64 19.23 -3.60 3.78
C LYS A 64 18.30 -4.82 3.70
N VAL A 65 17.01 -4.57 3.58
CA VAL A 65 16.00 -5.65 3.54
C VAL A 65 15.73 -6.15 2.13
N MET A 66 15.95 -5.31 1.10
CA MET A 66 15.74 -5.70 -0.30
C MET A 66 16.75 -5.03 -1.24
N PRO A 67 17.06 -5.62 -2.41
CA PRO A 67 17.92 -5.00 -3.42
C PRO A 67 17.24 -3.80 -4.09
N GLU A 68 18.04 -2.81 -4.52
CA GLU A 68 17.53 -1.59 -5.21
C GLU A 68 16.74 -1.90 -6.48
N ASN A 69 17.15 -2.93 -7.23
CA ASN A 69 16.47 -3.33 -8.46
C ASN A 69 15.07 -3.93 -8.27
N MET A 70 14.65 -4.13 -7.02
CA MET A 70 13.27 -4.50 -6.65
C MET A 70 12.37 -3.27 -6.45
N ILE A 71 12.89 -2.07 -6.65
CA ILE A 71 12.14 -0.81 -6.51
C ILE A 71 12.25 -0.03 -7.82
N THR A 72 11.13 0.13 -8.51
CA THR A 72 11.05 0.81 -9.81
C THR A 72 10.21 2.08 -9.69
N GLY A 73 10.76 3.22 -10.10
CA GLY A 73 10.02 4.48 -10.20
C GLY A 73 9.51 4.70 -11.62
N ILE A 74 8.24 5.05 -11.76
CA ILE A 74 7.61 5.44 -13.03
C ILE A 74 7.22 6.92 -12.93
N ALA A 75 7.77 7.75 -13.84
CA ALA A 75 7.28 9.11 -14.05
C ALA A 75 6.13 9.07 -15.05
N THR A 76 4.92 9.38 -14.61
CA THR A 76 3.71 9.23 -15.43
C THR A 76 3.49 10.40 -16.40
N GLY A 77 4.18 11.53 -16.17
CA GLY A 77 4.20 12.70 -17.08
C GLY A 77 2.89 13.47 -17.18
N GLY A 78 1.85 13.06 -16.46
CA GLY A 78 0.52 13.66 -16.52
C GLY A 78 -0.32 13.32 -15.30
N CYS A 79 -1.63 13.15 -15.49
CA CYS A 79 -2.54 12.81 -14.41
C CYS A 79 -2.22 11.42 -13.82
N PRO A 80 -1.92 11.31 -12.51
CA PRO A 80 -1.58 10.02 -11.89
C PRO A 80 -2.72 9.00 -11.96
N HIS A 81 -3.97 9.44 -12.03
CA HIS A 81 -5.13 8.56 -12.21
C HIS A 81 -5.07 7.76 -13.52
N THR A 82 -4.67 8.40 -14.61
CA THR A 82 -4.59 7.75 -15.90
C THR A 82 -3.68 6.53 -15.84
N ALA A 83 -2.49 6.68 -15.29
CA ALA A 83 -1.49 5.61 -15.25
C ALA A 83 -1.87 4.39 -14.39
N ILE A 84 -2.79 4.54 -13.44
CA ILE A 84 -3.21 3.44 -12.56
C ILE A 84 -4.62 2.94 -12.83
N ARG A 85 -5.45 3.68 -13.56
CA ARG A 85 -6.85 3.32 -13.79
C ARG A 85 -7.26 3.31 -15.25
N GLU A 86 -7.15 4.44 -15.96
CA GLU A 86 -7.71 4.61 -17.28
C GLU A 86 -6.84 4.00 -18.38
N ASP A 87 -5.54 4.22 -18.29
CA ASP A 87 -4.53 3.62 -19.17
C ASP A 87 -3.33 3.09 -18.36
N PRO A 88 -3.43 1.89 -17.78
CA PRO A 88 -2.38 1.30 -16.97
C PRO A 88 -1.24 0.68 -17.80
N THR A 89 -1.18 0.90 -19.11
CA THR A 89 -0.27 0.23 -20.05
C THR A 89 1.18 0.30 -19.61
N ILE A 90 1.66 1.46 -19.15
CA ILE A 90 3.04 1.62 -18.72
C ILE A 90 3.35 0.75 -17.48
N ASN A 91 2.43 0.69 -16.53
CA ASN A 91 2.58 -0.15 -15.34
C ASN A 91 2.52 -1.64 -15.70
N LEU A 92 1.61 -2.03 -16.60
CA LEU A 92 1.50 -3.42 -17.05
C LEU A 92 2.76 -3.88 -17.78
N ALA A 93 3.37 -3.03 -18.60
CA ALA A 93 4.64 -3.33 -19.26
C ALA A 93 5.77 -3.56 -18.25
N VAL A 94 5.87 -2.71 -17.22
CA VAL A 94 6.86 -2.87 -16.14
C VAL A 94 6.61 -4.14 -15.33
N ILE A 95 5.36 -4.47 -15.02
CA ILE A 95 4.99 -5.72 -14.33
C ILE A 95 5.42 -6.94 -15.16
N ASP A 96 5.14 -6.95 -16.45
CA ASP A 96 5.54 -8.02 -17.35
C ASP A 96 7.05 -8.25 -17.37
N GLU A 97 7.84 -7.17 -17.35
CA GLU A 97 9.30 -7.27 -17.25
C GLU A 97 9.76 -7.84 -15.90
N ILE A 98 9.14 -7.40 -14.81
CA ILE A 98 9.43 -7.88 -13.45
C ILE A 98 9.11 -9.37 -13.33
N GLU A 99 7.92 -9.80 -13.77
CA GLU A 99 7.47 -11.19 -13.70
C GLU A 99 8.36 -12.13 -14.55
N LYS A 100 8.87 -11.64 -15.70
CA LYS A 100 9.83 -12.39 -16.52
C LYS A 100 11.20 -12.51 -15.88
N LYS A 101 11.68 -11.45 -15.21
CA LYS A 101 13.00 -11.42 -14.56
C LYS A 101 13.03 -12.24 -13.28
N ASP A 102 11.96 -12.19 -12.50
CA ASP A 102 11.86 -12.89 -11.21
C ASP A 102 10.47 -13.53 -10.98
N PRO A 103 10.23 -14.70 -11.57
CA PRO A 103 8.96 -15.42 -11.39
C PRO A 103 8.77 -15.99 -9.98
N SER A 104 9.76 -15.86 -9.10
CA SER A 104 9.70 -16.34 -7.71
C SER A 104 9.19 -15.31 -6.72
N LEU A 105 8.81 -14.12 -7.18
CA LEU A 105 8.14 -13.11 -6.35
C LEU A 105 6.82 -13.63 -5.78
N ASP A 106 6.53 -13.20 -4.57
CA ASP A 106 5.27 -13.49 -3.89
C ASP A 106 4.28 -12.33 -4.03
N LEU A 107 4.77 -11.08 -4.24
CA LEU A 107 3.93 -9.88 -4.23
C LEU A 107 4.58 -8.73 -5.02
N ILE A 108 3.75 -8.00 -5.77
CA ILE A 108 4.10 -6.70 -6.35
C ILE A 108 3.24 -5.63 -5.66
N ILE A 109 3.88 -4.59 -5.14
CA ILE A 109 3.23 -3.44 -4.50
C ILE A 109 3.32 -2.25 -5.46
N ILE A 110 2.19 -1.62 -5.76
CA ILE A 110 2.09 -0.50 -6.68
C ILE A 110 1.58 0.71 -5.93
N GLU A 111 2.42 1.71 -5.76
CA GLU A 111 2.04 3.00 -5.19
C GLU A 111 1.48 3.92 -6.26
N SER A 112 0.34 4.57 -5.99
CA SER A 112 -0.16 5.64 -6.83
C SER A 112 0.59 6.95 -6.57
N GLY A 113 0.65 7.83 -7.56
CA GLY A 113 0.89 9.25 -7.32
C GLY A 113 -0.13 9.81 -6.32
N GLY A 114 0.14 10.98 -5.74
CA GLY A 114 -0.79 11.61 -4.79
C GLY A 114 -2.11 11.99 -5.44
N ASP A 115 -3.19 11.48 -4.91
CA ASP A 115 -4.53 11.55 -5.50
C ASP A 115 -5.59 12.15 -4.59
N ASN A 116 -6.79 12.34 -5.14
CA ASN A 116 -7.99 12.70 -4.38
C ASN A 116 -8.78 11.45 -3.96
N VAL A 117 -9.88 11.65 -3.20
CA VAL A 117 -10.73 10.57 -2.66
C VAL A 117 -11.47 9.72 -3.73
N MET A 118 -11.41 10.12 -4.99
CA MET A 118 -12.08 9.41 -6.10
C MET A 118 -11.18 8.39 -6.78
N THR A 119 -9.91 8.30 -6.41
CA THR A 119 -8.94 7.41 -7.05
C THR A 119 -9.18 5.95 -6.68
N THR A 120 -9.16 5.11 -7.70
CA THR A 120 -9.16 3.64 -7.58
C THR A 120 -8.16 3.06 -8.57
N PHE A 121 -7.77 1.82 -8.36
CA PHE A 121 -6.94 1.09 -9.31
C PHE A 121 -7.76 0.36 -10.37
N SER A 122 -7.18 0.21 -11.56
CA SER A 122 -7.70 -0.72 -12.57
C SER A 122 -7.66 -2.16 -12.03
N PRO A 123 -8.72 -2.96 -12.19
CA PRO A 123 -8.70 -4.39 -11.84
C PRO A 123 -7.64 -5.19 -12.61
N ALA A 124 -7.17 -4.67 -13.75
CA ALA A 124 -6.05 -5.27 -14.49
C ALA A 124 -4.71 -5.06 -13.76
N LEU A 125 -4.60 -3.98 -12.98
CA LEU A 125 -3.36 -3.57 -12.34
C LEU A 125 -3.24 -4.02 -10.89
N ALA A 126 -4.33 -4.07 -10.12
CA ALA A 126 -4.32 -4.46 -8.72
C ALA A 126 -5.38 -5.52 -8.43
N ASP A 127 -4.96 -6.59 -7.75
CA ASP A 127 -5.83 -7.66 -7.25
C ASP A 127 -6.39 -7.33 -5.85
N TYR A 128 -5.76 -6.37 -5.16
CA TYR A 128 -6.13 -5.88 -3.82
C TYR A 128 -5.81 -4.40 -3.72
N PHE A 129 -6.74 -3.61 -3.21
CA PHE A 129 -6.60 -2.15 -3.15
C PHE A 129 -6.63 -1.65 -1.70
N ILE A 130 -5.52 -1.06 -1.25
CA ILE A 130 -5.39 -0.36 0.03
C ILE A 130 -5.53 1.14 -0.23
N TYR A 131 -6.47 1.78 0.46
CA TYR A 131 -6.60 3.23 0.41
C TYR A 131 -6.21 3.84 1.75
N ILE A 132 -5.29 4.80 1.74
CA ILE A 132 -4.81 5.46 2.95
C ILE A 132 -5.28 6.91 3.01
N ILE A 133 -5.92 7.26 4.10
CA ILE A 133 -6.24 8.63 4.52
C ILE A 133 -5.53 8.95 5.82
N ASP A 134 -5.55 10.20 6.26
CA ASP A 134 -5.01 10.57 7.57
C ASP A 134 -5.96 11.47 8.35
N VAL A 135 -5.71 11.60 9.65
CA VAL A 135 -6.58 12.34 10.58
C VAL A 135 -6.59 13.85 10.34
N SER A 136 -5.59 14.39 9.61
CA SER A 136 -5.53 15.85 9.33
C SER A 136 -6.67 16.31 8.40
N GLY A 137 -7.29 15.39 7.67
CA GLY A 137 -8.52 15.65 6.92
C GLY A 137 -9.77 15.89 7.79
N GLY A 138 -9.62 15.73 9.11
CA GLY A 138 -10.68 15.87 10.13
C GLY A 138 -11.50 14.60 10.32
N ASP A 139 -12.22 14.54 11.45
CA ASP A 139 -13.02 13.38 11.85
C ASP A 139 -14.13 12.99 10.86
N LYS A 140 -14.55 13.97 10.05
CA LYS A 140 -15.60 13.79 9.03
C LYS A 140 -15.10 13.10 7.76
N TYR A 141 -13.79 12.87 7.64
CA TYR A 141 -13.21 12.39 6.40
C TYR A 141 -13.78 11.03 5.96
N PRO A 142 -13.87 10.00 6.82
CA PRO A 142 -14.46 8.72 6.41
C PRO A 142 -15.89 8.87 5.88
N ARG A 143 -16.76 9.65 6.56
CA ARG A 143 -18.17 9.78 6.14
C ARG A 143 -18.41 10.64 4.90
N LYS A 144 -17.42 11.46 4.47
CA LYS A 144 -17.49 12.16 3.19
C LYS A 144 -17.48 11.18 2.03
N GLY A 145 -16.97 9.96 2.27
CA GLY A 145 -16.95 8.89 1.28
C GLY A 145 -16.02 9.19 0.12
N GLY A 146 -16.36 8.64 -1.02
CA GLY A 146 -15.60 8.67 -2.26
C GLY A 146 -15.10 7.30 -2.65
N LEU A 147 -14.92 7.08 -3.96
CA LEU A 147 -14.63 5.74 -4.50
C LEU A 147 -13.41 5.09 -3.84
N GLY A 148 -12.36 5.85 -3.49
CA GLY A 148 -11.21 5.32 -2.79
C GLY A 148 -11.57 4.71 -1.44
N ILE A 149 -12.37 5.43 -0.63
CA ILE A 149 -12.78 4.97 0.71
C ILE A 149 -13.79 3.82 0.61
N GLU A 150 -14.74 3.95 -0.29
CA GLU A 150 -15.88 3.02 -0.39
C GLU A 150 -15.51 1.70 -1.07
N SER A 151 -14.64 1.72 -2.10
CA SER A 151 -14.35 0.54 -2.92
C SER A 151 -13.06 -0.19 -2.54
N CYS A 152 -12.15 0.42 -1.78
CA CYS A 152 -10.91 -0.27 -1.39
C CYS A 152 -11.18 -1.54 -0.58
N ASP A 153 -10.30 -2.51 -0.66
CA ASP A 153 -10.36 -3.72 0.14
C ASP A 153 -10.02 -3.42 1.60
N LEU A 154 -8.95 -2.64 1.83
CA LEU A 154 -8.54 -2.18 3.16
C LEU A 154 -8.46 -0.65 3.20
N LEU A 155 -9.16 -0.02 4.16
CA LEU A 155 -8.98 1.40 4.47
C LEU A 155 -7.96 1.56 5.60
N VAL A 156 -6.92 2.34 5.38
CA VAL A 156 -5.93 2.69 6.40
C VAL A 156 -6.14 4.15 6.83
N ILE A 157 -6.30 4.39 8.14
CA ILE A 157 -6.44 5.72 8.73
C ILE A 157 -5.15 6.02 9.51
N ASN A 158 -4.31 6.87 8.94
CA ASN A 158 -2.95 7.13 9.41
C ASN A 158 -2.84 8.37 10.29
N LYS A 159 -1.65 8.54 10.91
CA LYS A 159 -1.26 9.68 11.75
C LYS A 159 -2.16 9.88 12.98
N ILE A 160 -2.61 8.78 13.57
CA ILE A 160 -3.56 8.82 14.70
C ILE A 160 -3.03 9.58 15.92
N ASP A 161 -1.73 9.74 16.05
CA ASP A 161 -1.06 10.57 17.04
C ASP A 161 -1.37 12.05 16.88
N LEU A 162 -1.66 12.51 15.66
CA LEU A 162 -2.01 13.90 15.39
C LEU A 162 -3.47 14.23 15.71
N ALA A 163 -4.34 13.23 15.96
CA ALA A 163 -5.77 13.45 16.17
C ALA A 163 -6.08 14.53 17.23
N PRO A 164 -5.44 14.55 18.41
CA PRO A 164 -5.69 15.62 19.40
C PRO A 164 -5.26 17.01 18.92
N HIS A 165 -4.22 17.08 18.07
CA HIS A 165 -3.64 18.33 17.58
C HIS A 165 -4.47 18.98 16.46
N VAL A 166 -5.21 18.16 15.70
CA VAL A 166 -6.06 18.61 14.59
C VAL A 166 -7.55 18.61 14.96
N GLY A 167 -7.89 18.33 16.22
CA GLY A 167 -9.27 18.28 16.69
C GLY A 167 -10.09 17.15 16.07
N ALA A 168 -9.44 16.05 15.65
CA ALA A 168 -10.13 14.89 15.10
C ALA A 168 -10.47 13.88 16.21
N ASP A 169 -11.72 13.42 16.22
CA ASP A 169 -12.19 12.39 17.14
C ASP A 169 -12.11 11.01 16.47
N LEU A 170 -11.20 10.16 16.94
CA LEU A 170 -11.01 8.80 16.41
C LEU A 170 -12.26 7.92 16.59
N SER A 171 -13.09 8.17 17.62
CA SER A 171 -14.32 7.41 17.84
C SER A 171 -15.38 7.74 16.77
N ILE A 172 -15.44 9.00 16.36
CA ILE A 172 -16.28 9.45 15.25
C ILE A 172 -15.77 8.84 13.94
N MET A 173 -14.46 8.91 13.67
CA MET A 173 -13.87 8.32 12.46
C MET A 173 -14.13 6.81 12.40
N LYS A 174 -14.01 6.11 13.52
CA LYS A 174 -14.31 4.67 13.63
C LYS A 174 -15.75 4.38 13.24
N ARG A 175 -16.70 5.02 13.91
CA ARG A 175 -18.15 4.86 13.64
C ARG A 175 -18.48 5.12 12.16
N ASP A 176 -17.92 6.20 11.61
CA ASP A 176 -18.21 6.62 10.24
C ASP A 176 -17.53 5.68 9.21
N ALA A 177 -16.33 5.18 9.51
CA ALA A 177 -15.67 4.14 8.71
C ALA A 177 -16.48 2.83 8.71
N GLU A 178 -16.93 2.36 9.87
CA GLU A 178 -17.78 1.17 9.98
C GLU A 178 -19.04 1.29 9.12
N LYS A 179 -19.70 2.44 9.18
CA LYS A 179 -20.92 2.72 8.43
C LYS A 179 -20.69 2.73 6.91
N ILE A 180 -19.67 3.47 6.43
CA ILE A 180 -19.44 3.64 5.01
C ILE A 180 -18.85 2.38 4.36
N ARG A 181 -18.07 1.61 5.13
CA ARG A 181 -17.40 0.42 4.67
C ARG A 181 -18.29 -0.82 4.58
N GLY A 182 -19.43 -0.83 5.28
CA GLY A 182 -20.38 -1.95 5.22
C GLY A 182 -19.78 -3.29 5.62
N GLY A 183 -18.92 -3.33 6.64
CA GLY A 183 -18.22 -4.52 7.13
C GLY A 183 -16.87 -4.81 6.49
N ARG A 184 -16.45 -4.04 5.49
CA ARG A 184 -15.09 -4.17 4.93
C ARG A 184 -14.04 -3.62 5.92
N PRO A 185 -12.82 -4.21 5.96
CA PRO A 185 -11.82 -3.90 6.97
C PRO A 185 -11.30 -2.47 6.88
N TYR A 186 -11.00 -1.91 8.04
CA TYR A 186 -10.25 -0.67 8.19
C TYR A 186 -9.31 -0.79 9.39
N VAL A 187 -8.17 -0.08 9.35
CA VAL A 187 -7.13 -0.10 10.38
C VAL A 187 -6.68 1.32 10.70
N PHE A 188 -6.58 1.63 11.99
CA PHE A 188 -5.95 2.86 12.47
C PHE A 188 -4.45 2.63 12.67
N VAL A 189 -3.61 3.50 12.08
CA VAL A 189 -2.16 3.33 12.15
C VAL A 189 -1.45 4.63 12.50
N ASN A 190 -0.24 4.47 13.03
CA ASN A 190 0.78 5.50 13.04
C ASN A 190 2.01 4.96 12.30
N CYS A 191 2.16 5.33 11.03
CA CYS A 191 3.31 4.89 10.23
C CYS A 191 4.66 5.40 10.77
N GLN A 192 4.69 6.45 11.60
CA GLN A 192 5.94 6.94 12.19
C GLN A 192 6.43 6.02 13.29
N THR A 193 5.56 5.58 14.20
CA THR A 193 5.90 4.71 15.33
C THR A 193 5.81 3.21 15.00
N GLY A 194 5.01 2.84 13.99
CA GLY A 194 4.71 1.46 13.64
C GLY A 194 3.43 0.90 14.28
N GLN A 195 2.70 1.69 15.06
CA GLN A 195 1.43 1.26 15.65
C GLN A 195 0.42 0.88 14.57
N GLY A 196 -0.22 -0.30 14.70
CA GLY A 196 -1.23 -0.81 13.78
C GLY A 196 -0.67 -1.38 12.44
N ILE A 197 0.65 -1.33 12.21
CA ILE A 197 1.23 -1.84 10.96
C ILE A 197 1.13 -3.36 10.86
N GLU A 198 1.27 -4.08 11.96
CA GLU A 198 1.10 -5.54 11.99
C GLU A 198 -0.30 -5.95 11.54
N ASP A 199 -1.34 -5.19 11.91
CA ASP A 199 -2.72 -5.48 11.47
C ASP A 199 -2.88 -5.32 9.95
N VAL A 200 -2.19 -4.33 9.35
CA VAL A 200 -2.17 -4.17 7.88
C VAL A 200 -1.46 -5.35 7.22
N VAL A 201 -0.31 -5.78 7.76
CA VAL A 201 0.44 -6.93 7.23
C VAL A 201 -0.36 -8.21 7.36
N ASP A 202 -1.01 -8.45 8.49
CA ASP A 202 -1.84 -9.63 8.73
C ASP A 202 -3.04 -9.67 7.77
N ASP A 203 -3.62 -8.51 7.48
CA ASP A 203 -4.72 -8.41 6.51
C ASP A 203 -4.25 -8.74 5.08
N ILE A 204 -3.10 -8.21 4.65
CA ILE A 204 -2.47 -8.53 3.36
C ILE A 204 -2.22 -10.04 3.24
N ILE A 205 -1.60 -10.65 4.26
CA ILE A 205 -1.26 -12.08 4.24
C ILE A 205 -2.55 -12.92 4.14
N ARG A 206 -3.55 -12.61 4.94
CA ARG A 206 -4.82 -13.33 4.95
C ARG A 206 -5.58 -13.20 3.64
N SER A 207 -5.62 -11.98 3.08
CA SER A 207 -6.52 -11.64 1.97
C SER A 207 -5.94 -11.98 0.59
N ILE A 208 -4.61 -11.92 0.42
CA ILE A 208 -4.00 -12.05 -0.91
C ILE A 208 -2.87 -13.07 -0.99
N LEU A 209 -2.13 -13.30 0.09
CA LEU A 209 -1.04 -14.28 0.12
C LEU A 209 -1.50 -15.66 0.61
N PHE A 210 -2.70 -15.74 1.22
CA PHE A 210 -3.35 -16.96 1.68
C PHE A 210 -2.49 -17.84 2.60
N ASP A 211 -1.71 -17.20 3.46
CA ASP A 211 -0.94 -17.81 4.55
C ASP A 211 -0.18 -19.10 4.17
N LYS A 212 0.55 -19.06 3.07
CA LYS A 212 1.32 -20.22 2.58
C LYS A 212 2.61 -20.48 3.35
N LYS A 213 3.01 -19.58 4.25
CA LYS A 213 4.25 -19.68 5.02
C LYS A 213 3.95 -19.57 6.51
N PRO A 214 4.54 -20.44 7.37
CA PRO A 214 4.31 -20.36 8.80
C PRO A 214 4.80 -19.01 9.34
N ILE A 215 3.94 -18.35 10.12
CA ILE A 215 4.29 -17.10 10.81
C ILE A 215 5.34 -17.47 11.87
N VAL A 216 6.59 -17.17 11.60
CA VAL A 216 7.66 -17.25 12.59
C VAL A 216 7.56 -15.99 13.46
N ARG A 217 6.71 -16.01 14.48
CA ARG A 217 6.74 -15.00 15.54
C ARG A 217 8.05 -15.17 16.29
N LYS A 218 9.03 -14.28 16.07
CA LYS A 218 10.13 -14.13 17.01
C LYS A 218 9.56 -13.50 18.27
N ASP A 219 9.49 -14.28 19.34
CA ASP A 219 9.21 -13.76 20.68
C ASP A 219 10.17 -12.59 20.95
N ARG A 220 9.63 -11.38 20.97
CA ARG A 220 10.34 -10.20 21.45
C ARG A 220 10.29 -10.20 22.98
N THR A 221 10.96 -11.16 23.60
CA THR A 221 11.41 -11.05 24.98
C THR A 221 12.81 -10.45 24.98
N ARG A 222 12.89 -9.13 25.11
CA ARG A 222 13.80 -8.35 25.97
C ARG A 222 13.73 -6.87 25.65
#